data_b7f6919f06dd26b7a117c0c2e2314864
#
_entry.id   b7f6919f06dd26b7a117c0c2e2314864
#
_cell.length_a   1.000
_cell.length_b   1.000
_cell.length_c   1.000
_cell.angle_alpha   90.00
_cell.angle_beta   90.00
_cell.angle_gamma   90.00
#
_symmetry.space_group_name_H-M   'P 1'
#
loop_
_entity.id
_entity.type
_entity.pdbx_description
1 polymer ?
#
loop_
_entity_poly.entity_id
_entity_poly.type
_entity_poly.pdbx_seq_one_letter_code
_entity_poly.pdbx_strand_id
1 'polypeptide(L)'
;MKELGMVGGLGPESTVEYYQTIISKYQERIGSKETLPEFFINSINMYQVFEFIEQDNLDGLTDYLVDAVQKLEKAGTDFAIISANTPHIVYDQVQNRVHIPLYSIVEETLAKAKEKDLDKIGLIGTKFTMEHDFFKKPFTLSGKELVVPMEDE
;
A
#
# COMPACT_ATOMS: atom_id res chain seq x y z
N MET A 1 -8.99 17.97 10.97
CA MET A 1 -8.55 17.30 9.73
C MET A 1 -8.37 15.83 10.08
N LYS A 2 -8.60 14.89 9.18
CA LYS A 2 -8.31 13.47 9.46
C LYS A 2 -6.81 13.23 9.44
N GLU A 3 -6.30 12.46 10.40
CA GLU A 3 -4.88 12.17 10.55
C GLU A 3 -4.51 10.86 9.85
N LEU A 4 -3.51 10.91 8.99
CA LEU A 4 -2.98 9.77 8.25
C LEU A 4 -1.96 9.01 9.09
N GLY A 5 -2.06 7.67 9.08
CA GLY A 5 -0.99 6.77 9.47
C GLY A 5 -0.36 6.09 8.25
N MET A 6 0.94 5.90 8.25
CA MET A 6 1.64 5.14 7.21
C MET A 6 2.48 4.03 7.83
N VAL A 7 2.21 2.78 7.43
CA VAL A 7 3.14 1.68 7.66
C VAL A 7 4.21 1.75 6.58
N GLY A 8 5.41 2.17 6.99
CA GLY A 8 6.57 2.38 6.14
C GLY A 8 7.73 1.43 6.42
N GLY A 9 8.87 1.67 5.80
CA GLY A 9 10.06 0.84 5.94
C GLY A 9 10.08 -0.41 5.04
N LEU A 10 9.12 -0.53 4.14
CA LEU A 10 8.80 -1.71 3.31
C LEU A 10 9.02 -1.54 1.78
N GLY A 11 10.05 -1.03 1.30
CA GLY A 11 11.34 -0.46 1.36
C GLY A 11 11.34 1.00 1.81
N PRO A 12 12.48 1.36 2.36
CA PRO A 12 12.72 2.72 2.83
C PRO A 12 12.56 3.77 1.74
N GLU A 13 12.99 3.46 0.52
CA GLU A 13 12.94 4.36 -0.63
C GLU A 13 11.49 4.72 -0.99
N SER A 14 10.59 3.73 -1.05
CA SER A 14 9.17 3.99 -1.32
C SER A 14 8.54 4.82 -0.21
N THR A 15 8.92 4.60 1.04
CA THR A 15 8.45 5.39 2.19
C THR A 15 8.83 6.86 2.05
N VAL A 16 10.06 7.15 1.64
CA VAL A 16 10.53 8.52 1.37
C VAL A 16 9.75 9.16 0.22
N GLU A 17 9.51 8.41 -0.86
CA GLU A 17 8.71 8.90 -2.00
C GLU A 17 7.27 9.21 -1.60
N TYR A 18 6.62 8.33 -0.82
CA TYR A 18 5.30 8.60 -0.25
C TYR A 18 5.30 9.87 0.60
N TYR A 19 6.27 10.01 1.51
CA TYR A 19 6.39 11.19 2.36
C TYR A 19 6.45 12.48 1.55
N GLN A 20 7.34 12.54 0.57
CA GLN A 20 7.53 13.71 -0.29
C GLN A 20 6.29 14.00 -1.15
N THR A 21 5.67 12.94 -1.70
CA THR A 21 4.48 13.06 -2.53
C THR A 21 3.27 13.55 -1.73
N ILE A 22 3.07 13.04 -0.51
CA ILE A 22 1.99 13.49 0.39
C ILE A 22 2.14 15.00 0.68
N ILE A 23 3.35 15.44 1.03
CA ILE A 23 3.63 16.86 1.27
C ILE A 23 3.34 17.70 0.03
N SER A 24 3.89 17.31 -1.11
CA SER A 24 3.72 18.05 -2.37
C SER A 24 2.24 18.15 -2.77
N LYS A 25 1.51 17.05 -2.73
CA LYS A 25 0.08 17.01 -3.06
C LYS A 25 -0.79 17.80 -2.07
N TYR A 26 -0.45 17.76 -0.80
CA TYR A 26 -1.13 18.57 0.21
C TYR A 26 -0.93 20.06 -0.06
N GLN A 27 0.31 20.51 -0.30
CA GLN A 27 0.62 21.90 -0.60
C GLN A 27 -0.05 22.38 -1.90
N GLU A 28 -0.05 21.54 -2.94
CA GLU A 28 -0.75 21.79 -4.19
C GLU A 28 -2.26 22.01 -3.95
N ARG A 29 -2.88 21.14 -3.14
CA ARG A 29 -4.32 21.20 -2.85
C ARG A 29 -4.74 22.43 -2.04
N ILE A 30 -3.92 22.86 -1.08
CA ILE A 30 -4.23 24.03 -0.26
C ILE A 30 -3.73 25.35 -0.87
N GLY A 31 -2.94 25.30 -1.94
CA GLY A 31 -2.37 26.47 -2.63
C GLY A 31 -1.33 27.24 -1.80
N SER A 32 -0.66 26.57 -0.86
CA SER A 32 0.35 27.18 0.02
C SER A 32 1.54 26.25 0.25
N LYS A 33 2.75 26.80 0.21
CA LYS A 33 3.98 26.09 0.57
C LYS A 33 4.39 26.26 2.03
N GLU A 34 3.66 27.08 2.78
CA GLU A 34 3.98 27.43 4.18
C GLU A 34 3.29 26.51 5.20
N THR A 35 2.47 25.56 4.71
CA THR A 35 1.75 24.60 5.56
C THR A 35 2.09 23.18 5.13
N LEU A 36 2.37 22.32 6.11
CA LEU A 36 2.64 20.89 5.93
C LEU A 36 1.55 20.05 6.57
N PRO A 37 1.24 18.86 6.03
CA PRO A 37 0.35 17.92 6.70
C PRO A 37 1.04 17.31 7.92
N GLU A 38 0.29 17.09 8.98
CA GLU A 38 0.71 16.27 10.12
C GLU A 38 0.25 14.84 9.90
N PHE A 39 1.16 13.87 10.07
CA PHE A 39 0.85 12.44 9.95
C PHE A 39 1.91 11.57 10.61
N PHE A 40 1.55 10.33 10.90
CA PHE A 40 2.43 9.38 11.57
C PHE A 40 3.02 8.37 10.60
N ILE A 41 4.29 8.02 10.80
CA ILE A 41 4.95 6.94 10.08
C ILE A 41 5.45 5.91 11.09
N ASN A 42 4.93 4.69 11.00
CA ASN A 42 5.48 3.54 11.69
C ASN A 42 6.38 2.77 10.71
N SER A 43 7.67 3.02 10.78
CA SER A 43 8.66 2.33 9.94
C SER A 43 8.98 0.97 10.55
N ILE A 44 8.64 -0.10 9.84
CA ILE A 44 8.85 -1.49 10.28
C ILE A 44 9.97 -2.17 9.51
N ASN A 45 10.39 -3.36 9.95
CA ASN A 45 11.50 -4.09 9.37
C ASN A 45 11.07 -4.87 8.11
N MET A 46 11.52 -4.41 6.94
CA MET A 46 11.28 -5.06 5.64
C MET A 46 11.78 -6.51 5.59
N TYR A 47 12.92 -6.79 6.22
CA TYR A 47 13.50 -8.14 6.21
C TYR A 47 12.63 -9.15 6.97
N GLN A 48 11.89 -8.71 7.99
CA GLN A 48 10.91 -9.55 8.68
C GLN A 48 9.73 -9.92 7.76
N VAL A 49 9.31 -8.98 6.91
CA VAL A 49 8.27 -9.24 5.90
C VAL A 49 8.76 -10.26 4.87
N PHE A 50 9.99 -10.11 4.40
CA PHE A 50 10.59 -11.09 3.47
C PHE A 50 10.70 -12.48 4.09
N GLU A 51 11.11 -12.58 5.35
CA GLU A 51 11.18 -13.86 6.07
C GLU A 51 9.82 -14.57 6.14
N PHE A 52 8.75 -13.84 6.48
CA PHE A 52 7.39 -14.40 6.46
C PHE A 52 6.97 -14.91 5.09
N ILE A 53 7.30 -14.16 4.03
CA ILE A 53 6.97 -14.54 2.64
C ILE A 53 7.77 -15.76 2.21
N GLU A 54 9.07 -15.82 2.47
CA GLU A 54 9.93 -16.96 2.14
C GLU A 54 9.51 -18.24 2.85
N GLN A 55 8.95 -18.13 4.05
CA GLN A 55 8.42 -19.24 4.85
C GLN A 55 6.97 -19.60 4.51
N ASP A 56 6.33 -18.90 3.56
CA ASP A 56 4.89 -19.00 3.26
C ASP A 56 4.01 -18.78 4.52
N ASN A 57 4.49 -17.97 5.45
CA ASN A 57 3.85 -17.69 6.74
C ASN A 57 2.97 -16.41 6.64
N LEU A 58 1.86 -16.51 5.92
CA LEU A 58 0.94 -15.38 5.74
C LEU A 58 0.22 -14.97 7.03
N ASP A 59 0.03 -15.89 7.96
CA ASP A 59 -0.54 -15.58 9.28
C ASP A 59 0.43 -14.72 10.11
N GLY A 60 1.71 -15.08 10.13
CA GLY A 60 2.75 -14.28 10.79
C GLY A 60 2.90 -12.88 10.16
N LEU A 61 2.83 -12.80 8.83
CA LEU A 61 2.81 -11.52 8.12
C LEU A 61 1.61 -10.67 8.51
N THR A 62 0.42 -11.30 8.57
CA THR A 62 -0.82 -10.63 8.99
C THR A 62 -0.68 -10.09 10.42
N ASP A 63 -0.22 -10.90 11.37
CA ASP A 63 -0.01 -10.49 12.76
C ASP A 63 0.95 -9.30 12.87
N TYR A 64 2.04 -9.34 12.12
CA TYR A 64 3.06 -8.29 12.10
C TYR A 64 2.51 -6.95 11.57
N LEU A 65 1.72 -7.01 10.49
CA LEU A 65 1.09 -5.81 9.92
C LEU A 65 -0.05 -5.27 10.78
N VAL A 66 -0.85 -6.15 11.40
CA VAL A 66 -1.89 -5.76 12.37
C VAL A 66 -1.27 -4.99 13.54
N ASP A 67 -0.18 -5.50 14.13
CA ASP A 67 0.53 -4.78 15.20
C ASP A 67 1.04 -3.42 14.73
N ALA A 68 1.56 -3.35 13.51
CA ALA A 68 2.03 -2.09 12.93
C ALA A 68 0.92 -1.05 12.77
N VAL A 69 -0.27 -1.45 12.29
CA VAL A 69 -1.43 -0.56 12.13
C VAL A 69 -2.02 -0.19 13.50
N GLN A 70 -2.11 -1.13 14.44
CA GLN A 70 -2.61 -0.85 15.78
C GLN A 70 -1.74 0.16 16.56
N LYS A 71 -0.44 0.24 16.26
CA LYS A 71 0.42 1.31 16.78
C LYS A 71 0.04 2.68 16.24
N LEU A 72 -0.35 2.75 14.97
CA LEU A 72 -0.88 3.97 14.36
C LEU A 72 -2.25 4.34 14.96
N GLU A 73 -3.14 3.37 15.16
CA GLU A 73 -4.42 3.59 15.87
C GLU A 73 -4.19 4.20 17.26
N LYS A 74 -3.26 3.63 18.03
CA LYS A 74 -2.90 4.15 19.37
C LYS A 74 -2.28 5.55 19.33
N ALA A 75 -1.63 5.92 18.22
CA ALA A 75 -1.13 7.28 17.99
C ALA A 75 -2.24 8.28 17.64
N GLY A 76 -3.47 7.80 17.37
CA GLY A 76 -4.64 8.64 17.12
C GLY A 76 -4.95 8.85 15.63
N THR A 77 -4.37 8.05 14.72
CA THR A 77 -4.67 8.19 13.28
C THR A 77 -6.08 7.76 12.94
N ASP A 78 -6.71 8.45 11.99
CA ASP A 78 -8.07 8.19 11.52
C ASP A 78 -8.14 7.15 10.40
N PHE A 79 -7.05 6.96 9.66
CA PHE A 79 -6.91 6.01 8.56
C PHE A 79 -5.44 5.70 8.31
N ALA A 80 -5.16 4.61 7.61
CA ALA A 80 -3.78 4.24 7.31
C ALA A 80 -3.57 3.76 5.88
N ILE A 81 -2.31 3.77 5.47
CA ILE A 81 -1.80 3.17 4.24
C ILE A 81 -0.61 2.27 4.55
N ILE A 82 -0.35 1.31 3.66
CA ILE A 82 0.88 0.50 3.66
C ILE A 82 1.68 0.89 2.42
N SER A 83 2.88 1.44 2.61
CA SER A 83 3.69 2.03 1.52
C SER A 83 4.48 1.00 0.70
N ALA A 84 3.90 -0.17 0.44
CA ALA A 84 4.48 -1.24 -0.38
C ALA A 84 3.40 -2.13 -0.99
N ASN A 85 3.68 -2.73 -2.15
CA ASN A 85 2.72 -3.60 -2.86
C ASN A 85 2.61 -4.99 -2.22
N THR A 86 3.73 -5.66 -1.99
CA THR A 86 3.79 -7.05 -1.54
C THR A 86 2.94 -7.36 -0.29
N PRO A 87 2.92 -6.52 0.76
CA PRO A 87 2.08 -6.77 1.94
C PRO A 87 0.58 -6.80 1.66
N HIS A 88 0.12 -6.29 0.52
CA HIS A 88 -1.30 -6.32 0.15
C HIS A 88 -1.83 -7.74 -0.14
N ILE A 89 -0.96 -8.76 -0.20
CA ILE A 89 -1.41 -10.17 -0.26
C ILE A 89 -2.27 -10.56 0.95
N VAL A 90 -2.08 -9.91 2.10
CA VAL A 90 -2.86 -10.13 3.34
C VAL A 90 -3.70 -8.91 3.72
N TYR A 91 -4.00 -8.02 2.77
CA TYR A 91 -4.72 -6.78 3.02
C TYR A 91 -6.07 -7.01 3.72
N ASP A 92 -6.89 -7.92 3.20
CA ASP A 92 -8.21 -8.21 3.76
C ASP A 92 -8.13 -8.75 5.19
N GLN A 93 -7.15 -9.63 5.46
CA GLN A 93 -6.93 -10.20 6.79
C GLN A 93 -6.52 -9.11 7.79
N VAL A 94 -5.65 -8.17 7.37
CA VAL A 94 -5.25 -7.04 8.21
C VAL A 94 -6.42 -6.10 8.46
N GLN A 95 -7.15 -5.69 7.41
CA GLN A 95 -8.30 -4.79 7.54
C GLN A 95 -9.38 -5.36 8.46
N ASN A 96 -9.63 -6.66 8.43
CA ASN A 96 -10.61 -7.31 9.31
C ASN A 96 -10.21 -7.32 10.79
N ARG A 97 -8.97 -6.98 11.14
CA ARG A 97 -8.42 -7.05 12.51
C ARG A 97 -8.03 -5.68 13.08
N VAL A 98 -8.20 -4.62 12.32
CA VAL A 98 -7.93 -3.23 12.73
C VAL A 98 -9.21 -2.40 12.65
N HIS A 99 -9.27 -1.27 13.37
CA HIS A 99 -10.50 -0.48 13.49
C HIS A 99 -10.51 0.73 12.54
N ILE A 100 -9.34 1.25 12.17
CA ILE A 100 -9.26 2.34 11.20
C ILE A 100 -9.27 1.79 9.77
N PRO A 101 -9.84 2.52 8.80
CA PRO A 101 -9.81 2.11 7.40
C PRO A 101 -8.39 2.13 6.85
N LEU A 102 -8.03 1.07 6.12
CA LEU A 102 -6.83 1.02 5.29
C LEU A 102 -7.19 1.40 3.85
N TYR A 103 -6.38 2.23 3.23
CA TYR A 103 -6.48 2.49 1.79
C TYR A 103 -5.52 1.58 1.03
N SER A 104 -6.07 0.77 0.13
CA SER A 104 -5.33 -0.21 -0.65
C SER A 104 -4.71 0.41 -1.89
N ILE A 105 -3.40 0.21 -2.09
CA ILE A 105 -2.73 0.58 -3.35
C ILE A 105 -3.43 -0.06 -4.55
N VAL A 106 -3.87 -1.31 -4.42
CA VAL A 106 -4.54 -2.06 -5.50
C VAL A 106 -5.86 -1.42 -5.89
N GLU A 107 -6.69 -1.11 -4.88
CA GLU A 107 -8.02 -0.49 -5.10
C GLU A 107 -7.89 0.93 -5.66
N GLU A 108 -6.98 1.74 -5.12
CA GLU A 108 -6.74 3.10 -5.60
C GLU A 108 -6.19 3.12 -7.03
N THR A 109 -5.30 2.18 -7.36
CA THR A 109 -4.79 2.03 -8.73
C THR A 109 -5.90 1.62 -9.69
N LEU A 110 -6.78 0.68 -9.29
CA LEU A 110 -7.94 0.27 -10.08
C LEU A 110 -8.93 1.44 -10.26
N ALA A 111 -9.21 2.19 -9.20
CA ALA A 111 -10.06 3.38 -9.27
C ALA A 111 -9.51 4.40 -10.28
N LYS A 112 -8.19 4.63 -10.25
CA LYS A 112 -7.53 5.53 -11.18
C LYS A 112 -7.54 5.01 -12.63
N ALA A 113 -7.40 3.71 -12.83
CA ALA A 113 -7.52 3.08 -14.15
C ALA A 113 -8.93 3.24 -14.73
N LYS A 114 -9.97 3.11 -13.88
CA LYS A 114 -11.37 3.35 -14.27
C LYS A 114 -11.62 4.83 -14.63
N GLU A 115 -11.12 5.76 -13.81
CA GLU A 115 -11.23 7.21 -14.05
C GLU A 115 -10.62 7.61 -15.41
N LYS A 116 -9.52 6.96 -15.78
CA LYS A 116 -8.80 7.20 -17.04
C LYS A 116 -9.30 6.36 -18.22
N ASP A 117 -10.32 5.55 -18.02
CA ASP A 117 -10.90 4.65 -19.02
C ASP A 117 -9.85 3.70 -19.68
N LEU A 118 -8.95 3.17 -18.84
CA LEU A 118 -7.91 2.23 -19.29
C LEU A 118 -8.42 0.80 -19.21
N ASP A 119 -8.40 0.05 -20.31
CA ASP A 119 -8.82 -1.35 -20.36
C ASP A 119 -7.66 -2.33 -20.26
N LYS A 120 -6.47 -1.90 -20.71
CA LYS A 120 -5.25 -2.72 -20.70
C LYS A 120 -4.11 -1.96 -20.04
N ILE A 121 -3.51 -2.55 -18.99
CA ILE A 121 -2.54 -1.89 -18.13
C ILE A 121 -1.33 -2.81 -17.95
N GLY A 122 -0.12 -2.27 -18.13
CA GLY A 122 1.13 -2.95 -17.79
C GLY A 122 1.38 -2.93 -16.28
N LEU A 123 1.64 -4.08 -15.68
CA LEU A 123 2.08 -4.20 -14.29
C LEU A 123 3.57 -4.56 -14.27
N ILE A 124 4.37 -3.65 -13.74
CA ILE A 124 5.80 -3.83 -13.51
C ILE A 124 6.04 -3.70 -12.01
N GLY A 125 6.76 -4.64 -11.43
CA GLY A 125 7.06 -4.66 -10.01
C GLY A 125 8.02 -5.77 -9.64
N THR A 126 8.06 -6.14 -8.36
CA THR A 126 8.80 -7.32 -7.94
C THR A 126 8.18 -8.59 -8.56
N LYS A 127 9.00 -9.64 -8.70
CA LYS A 127 8.52 -10.95 -9.17
C LYS A 127 7.28 -11.39 -8.38
N PHE A 128 7.31 -11.25 -7.06
CA PHE A 128 6.18 -11.57 -6.19
C PHE A 128 4.90 -10.82 -6.58
N THR A 129 4.97 -9.50 -6.78
CA THR A 129 3.79 -8.68 -7.18
C THR A 129 3.26 -9.08 -8.55
N MET A 130 4.14 -9.42 -9.50
CA MET A 130 3.75 -9.79 -10.86
C MET A 130 3.17 -11.21 -10.96
N GLU A 131 3.63 -12.15 -10.13
CA GLU A 131 3.20 -13.57 -10.18
C GLU A 131 1.93 -13.84 -9.37
N HIS A 132 1.70 -13.14 -8.25
CA HIS A 132 0.57 -13.38 -7.37
C HIS A 132 -0.70 -12.63 -7.81
N ASP A 133 -1.85 -13.23 -7.53
CA ASP A 133 -3.15 -12.76 -8.01
C ASP A 133 -3.72 -11.57 -7.23
N PHE A 134 -3.16 -11.23 -6.06
CA PHE A 134 -3.72 -10.18 -5.19
C PHE A 134 -3.84 -8.82 -5.90
N PHE A 135 -2.93 -8.52 -6.83
CA PHE A 135 -2.98 -7.32 -7.66
C PHE A 135 -3.86 -7.50 -8.90
N LYS A 136 -3.72 -8.64 -9.61
CA LYS A 136 -4.42 -8.90 -10.88
C LYS A 136 -5.92 -9.15 -10.71
N LYS A 137 -6.31 -9.90 -9.67
CA LYS A 137 -7.69 -10.34 -9.45
C LYS A 137 -8.72 -9.19 -9.42
N PRO A 138 -8.52 -8.09 -8.68
CA PRO A 138 -9.47 -6.97 -8.68
C PRO A 138 -9.65 -6.33 -10.06
N PHE A 139 -8.57 -6.24 -10.85
CA PHE A 139 -8.62 -5.71 -12.22
C PHE A 139 -9.43 -6.63 -13.14
N THR A 140 -9.13 -7.92 -13.12
CA THR A 140 -9.86 -8.93 -13.92
C THR A 140 -11.34 -8.95 -13.59
N LEU A 141 -11.72 -8.91 -12.31
CA LEU A 141 -13.11 -8.84 -11.86
C LEU A 141 -13.82 -7.56 -12.30
N SER A 142 -13.06 -6.49 -12.55
CA SER A 142 -13.58 -5.21 -13.07
C SER A 142 -13.54 -5.12 -14.60
N GLY A 143 -13.26 -6.22 -15.32
CA GLY A 143 -13.18 -6.25 -16.78
C GLY A 143 -11.94 -5.56 -17.36
N LYS A 144 -10.90 -5.34 -16.55
CA LYS A 144 -9.61 -4.76 -16.97
C LYS A 144 -8.56 -5.83 -17.16
N GLU A 145 -7.71 -5.70 -18.19
CA GLU A 145 -6.60 -6.60 -18.44
C GLU A 145 -5.31 -6.05 -17.81
N LEU A 146 -4.70 -6.83 -16.91
CA LEU A 146 -3.32 -6.58 -16.46
C LEU A 146 -2.37 -7.49 -17.22
N VAL A 147 -1.37 -6.90 -17.86
CA VAL A 147 -0.27 -7.60 -18.53
C VAL A 147 1.02 -7.42 -17.74
N VAL A 148 1.81 -8.47 -17.65
CA VAL A 148 3.15 -8.45 -17.05
C VAL A 148 4.18 -8.79 -18.13
N PRO A 149 5.44 -8.36 -18.02
CA PRO A 149 6.52 -8.80 -18.89
C PRO A 149 6.63 -10.34 -18.89
N MET A 150 7.01 -10.91 -20.03
CA MET A 150 7.36 -12.33 -20.11
C MET A 150 8.72 -12.58 -19.44
N GLU A 151 8.98 -13.81 -18.97
CA GLU A 151 10.22 -14.16 -18.23
C GLU A 151 11.52 -13.88 -19.01
N ASP A 152 11.45 -13.69 -20.32
CA ASP A 152 12.61 -13.42 -21.19
C ASP A 152 12.73 -11.94 -21.63
N GLU A 153 11.93 -11.05 -21.07
CA GLU A 153 11.96 -9.59 -21.31
C GLU A 153 12.39 -8.81 -20.04
#